data_d0d36e5c7a6484afac878a9d9d537a06
#
_entry.id   d0d36e5c7a6484afac878a9d9d537a06
#
_cell.length_a   1.000
_cell.length_b   1.000
_cell.length_c   1.000
_cell.angle_alpha   90.00
_cell.angle_beta   90.00
_cell.angle_gamma   90.00
#
_symmetry.space_group_name_H-M   'P 1'
#
loop_
_entity.id
_entity.type
_entity.pdbx_description
1 polymer ?
#
loop_
_entity_poly.entity_id
_entity_poly.type
_entity_poly.pdbx_seq_one_letter_code
_entity_poly.pdbx_strand_id
1 'polypeptide(L)'
;MAEDEPSLGQIIKESLETRDFEVFHAKNGIEAKKLYRQKNPDILVLDVMMPKKDGFTLAREIREENNQIPIIFLTAKSQTKDVLEGFNHGGNDYFKKPFSMEELIVRVHALMHRNTLKIDHKNISIGTYTFNYTKQTLQLKETTVTLTYREAELLFHLYQKRNEILDRSFILNKLWGNDDFFNARSMDVFISKLRKKLQGDINIQIVNIRGFGYKLIC
;
A
#
# COMPACT_ATOMS: atom_id res chain seq x y z
N MET A 1 6.29 -9.38 -11.66
CA MET A 1 4.81 -9.34 -11.76
C MET A 1 4.23 -10.74 -11.91
N ALA A 2 2.96 -10.93 -11.55
CA ALA A 2 2.22 -12.18 -11.77
C ALA A 2 0.89 -11.87 -12.48
N GLU A 3 0.68 -12.48 -13.65
CA GLU A 3 -0.47 -12.31 -14.52
C GLU A 3 -0.59 -13.56 -15.38
N ASP A 4 -1.73 -14.24 -15.37
CA ASP A 4 -1.92 -15.50 -16.09
C ASP A 4 -2.42 -15.29 -17.52
N GLU A 5 -2.99 -14.15 -17.84
CA GLU A 5 -3.36 -13.79 -19.22
C GLU A 5 -2.11 -13.36 -20.01
N PRO A 6 -1.67 -14.16 -21.03
CA PRO A 6 -0.40 -13.91 -21.70
C PRO A 6 -0.32 -12.56 -22.40
N SER A 7 -1.42 -12.13 -23.04
CA SER A 7 -1.47 -10.87 -23.79
C SER A 7 -1.34 -9.66 -22.86
N LEU A 8 -2.10 -9.64 -21.76
CA LEU A 8 -2.04 -8.57 -20.78
C LEU A 8 -0.68 -8.56 -20.07
N GLY A 9 -0.19 -9.73 -19.67
CA GLY A 9 1.13 -9.87 -19.05
C GLY A 9 2.26 -9.33 -19.92
N GLN A 10 2.22 -9.59 -21.23
CA GLN A 10 3.20 -9.05 -22.19
C GLN A 10 3.11 -7.52 -22.29
N ILE A 11 1.89 -6.97 -22.43
CA ILE A 11 1.66 -5.52 -22.51
C ILE A 11 2.19 -4.80 -21.26
N ILE A 12 1.86 -5.31 -20.07
CA ILE A 12 2.34 -4.71 -18.82
C ILE A 12 3.87 -4.78 -18.75
N LYS A 13 4.46 -5.94 -19.08
CA LYS A 13 5.90 -6.14 -19.07
C LYS A 13 6.60 -5.12 -19.98
N GLU A 14 6.23 -5.07 -21.26
CA GLU A 14 6.82 -4.15 -22.24
C GLU A 14 6.65 -2.70 -21.82
N SER A 15 5.45 -2.32 -21.34
CA SER A 15 5.19 -0.96 -20.91
C SER A 15 6.04 -0.53 -19.70
N LEU A 16 6.34 -1.43 -18.78
CA LEU A 16 7.23 -1.17 -17.65
C LEU A 16 8.70 -1.15 -18.09
N GLU A 17 9.12 -2.10 -18.94
CA GLU A 17 10.49 -2.17 -19.45
C GLU A 17 10.89 -0.92 -20.27
N THR A 18 9.95 -0.31 -21.02
CA THR A 18 10.20 0.97 -21.72
C THR A 18 10.42 2.17 -20.76
N ARG A 19 10.28 1.96 -19.45
CA ARG A 19 10.49 2.96 -18.40
C ARG A 19 11.55 2.53 -17.39
N ASP A 20 12.54 1.78 -17.88
CA ASP A 20 13.73 1.34 -17.14
C ASP A 20 13.45 0.40 -15.96
N PHE A 21 12.32 -0.30 -15.96
CA PHE A 21 12.06 -1.38 -14.99
C PHE A 21 12.59 -2.71 -15.50
N GLU A 22 13.26 -3.49 -14.65
CA GLU A 22 13.51 -4.90 -14.89
C GLU A 22 12.28 -5.72 -14.47
N VAL A 23 11.64 -6.42 -15.40
CA VAL A 23 10.35 -7.09 -15.15
C VAL A 23 10.47 -8.61 -15.22
N PHE A 24 10.25 -9.26 -14.09
CA PHE A 24 10.12 -10.73 -13.99
C PHE A 24 8.64 -11.08 -14.04
N HIS A 25 8.21 -11.86 -15.05
CA HIS A 25 6.83 -12.25 -15.26
C HIS A 25 6.60 -13.72 -14.88
N ALA A 26 5.63 -13.95 -14.00
CA ALA A 26 5.12 -15.25 -13.59
C ALA A 26 3.68 -15.45 -14.09
N LYS A 27 3.32 -16.68 -14.46
CA LYS A 27 1.98 -17.02 -14.95
C LYS A 27 1.02 -17.54 -13.86
N ASN A 28 1.47 -17.62 -12.62
CA ASN A 28 0.67 -18.04 -11.46
C ASN A 28 1.41 -17.71 -10.16
N GLY A 29 0.69 -17.80 -9.03
CA GLY A 29 1.27 -17.43 -7.74
C GLY A 29 2.38 -18.37 -7.23
N ILE A 30 2.45 -19.62 -7.67
CA ILE A 30 3.54 -20.54 -7.30
C ILE A 30 4.85 -20.10 -7.96
N GLU A 31 4.79 -19.83 -9.26
CA GLU A 31 5.93 -19.31 -10.02
C GLU A 31 6.37 -17.93 -9.51
N ALA A 32 5.40 -17.06 -9.22
CA ALA A 32 5.67 -15.74 -8.67
C ALA A 32 6.41 -15.82 -7.32
N LYS A 33 6.03 -16.74 -6.43
CA LYS A 33 6.73 -16.94 -5.15
C LYS A 33 8.17 -17.40 -5.34
N LYS A 34 8.40 -18.29 -6.33
CA LYS A 34 9.75 -18.74 -6.67
C LYS A 34 10.61 -17.58 -7.19
N LEU A 35 10.07 -16.80 -8.15
CA LEU A 35 10.77 -15.63 -8.69
C LEU A 35 11.02 -14.57 -7.62
N TYR A 36 10.06 -14.31 -6.73
CA TYR A 36 10.22 -13.39 -5.60
C TYR A 36 11.45 -13.73 -4.77
N ARG A 37 11.61 -14.99 -4.37
CA ARG A 37 12.75 -15.43 -3.56
C ARG A 37 14.09 -15.42 -4.31
N GLN A 38 14.07 -15.63 -5.64
CA GLN A 38 15.27 -15.66 -6.46
C GLN A 38 15.77 -14.26 -6.86
N LYS A 39 14.84 -13.34 -7.09
CA LYS A 39 15.12 -12.04 -7.72
C LYS A 39 15.04 -10.86 -6.76
N ASN A 40 14.47 -11.08 -5.58
CA ASN A 40 14.30 -10.06 -4.54
C ASN A 40 13.80 -8.70 -5.11
N PRO A 41 12.62 -8.66 -5.74
CA PRO A 41 12.13 -7.47 -6.43
C PRO A 41 11.78 -6.35 -5.44
N ASP A 42 11.77 -5.11 -5.94
CA ASP A 42 11.43 -3.92 -5.14
C ASP A 42 9.93 -3.68 -5.03
N ILE A 43 9.11 -4.24 -5.94
CA ILE A 43 7.65 -4.10 -5.97
C ILE A 43 7.02 -5.35 -6.59
N LEU A 44 5.81 -5.67 -6.16
CA LEU A 44 4.99 -6.74 -6.73
C LEU A 44 3.73 -6.18 -7.36
N VAL A 45 3.45 -6.62 -8.59
CA VAL A 45 2.18 -6.38 -9.29
C VAL A 45 1.55 -7.75 -9.50
N LEU A 46 0.40 -8.00 -8.86
CA LEU A 46 -0.20 -9.34 -8.76
C LEU A 46 -1.64 -9.30 -9.26
N ASP A 47 -1.95 -10.12 -10.26
CA ASP A 47 -3.36 -10.43 -10.52
C ASP A 47 -3.93 -11.21 -9.32
N VAL A 48 -5.15 -10.86 -8.96
CA VAL A 48 -5.89 -11.56 -7.89
C VAL A 48 -6.32 -12.95 -8.37
N MET A 49 -6.80 -13.05 -9.62
CA MET A 49 -7.39 -14.27 -10.14
C MET A 49 -6.39 -15.06 -10.99
N MET A 50 -5.56 -15.85 -10.36
CA MET A 50 -4.58 -16.70 -11.05
C MET A 50 -4.81 -18.20 -10.75
N PRO A 51 -4.46 -19.09 -11.68
CA PRO A 51 -4.51 -20.53 -11.44
C PRO A 51 -3.46 -20.97 -10.41
N LYS A 52 -3.66 -22.13 -9.79
CA LYS A 52 -2.79 -22.80 -8.80
C LYS A 52 -2.67 -22.06 -7.46
N LYS A 53 -2.39 -20.78 -7.47
CA LYS A 53 -2.33 -19.90 -6.28
C LYS A 53 -2.75 -18.51 -6.68
N ASP A 54 -3.79 -17.99 -6.04
CA ASP A 54 -4.32 -16.65 -6.26
C ASP A 54 -3.40 -15.54 -5.66
N GLY A 55 -3.60 -14.30 -6.11
CA GLY A 55 -2.78 -13.17 -5.69
C GLY A 55 -2.89 -12.83 -4.21
N PHE A 56 -4.06 -13.01 -3.58
CA PHE A 56 -4.25 -12.72 -2.16
C PHE A 56 -3.52 -13.71 -1.27
N THR A 57 -3.61 -15.00 -1.60
CA THR A 57 -2.86 -16.06 -0.91
C THR A 57 -1.35 -15.83 -1.04
N LEU A 58 -0.87 -15.49 -2.24
CA LEU A 58 0.54 -15.14 -2.45
C LEU A 58 0.97 -13.94 -1.61
N ALA A 59 0.18 -12.86 -1.62
CA ALA A 59 0.50 -11.66 -0.86
C ALA A 59 0.58 -11.93 0.64
N ARG A 60 -0.35 -12.70 1.20
CA ARG A 60 -0.32 -13.10 2.61
C ARG A 60 0.96 -13.84 2.97
N GLU A 61 1.35 -14.83 2.17
CA GLU A 61 2.57 -15.58 2.38
C GLU A 61 3.84 -14.70 2.29
N ILE A 62 3.84 -13.71 1.39
CA ILE A 62 4.95 -12.76 1.26
C ILE A 62 4.97 -11.81 2.46
N ARG A 63 3.81 -11.40 2.99
CA ARG A 63 3.75 -10.53 4.19
C ARG A 63 4.29 -11.19 5.45
N GLU A 64 4.24 -12.51 5.54
CA GLU A 64 4.90 -13.26 6.62
C GLU A 64 6.43 -13.17 6.52
N GLU A 65 6.98 -13.12 5.31
CA GLU A 65 8.42 -13.03 5.03
C GLU A 65 8.91 -11.57 4.98
N ASN A 66 8.13 -10.67 4.36
CA ASN A 66 8.46 -9.26 4.16
C ASN A 66 7.21 -8.38 4.20
N ASN A 67 7.03 -7.66 5.30
CA ASN A 67 5.89 -6.77 5.48
C ASN A 67 6.04 -5.41 4.76
N GLN A 68 7.21 -5.09 4.22
CA GLN A 68 7.51 -3.77 3.65
C GLN A 68 7.40 -3.69 2.12
N ILE A 69 7.62 -4.79 1.40
CA ILE A 69 7.58 -4.76 -0.07
C ILE A 69 6.24 -4.22 -0.56
N PRO A 70 6.22 -3.21 -1.46
CA PRO A 70 4.97 -2.73 -2.04
C PRO A 70 4.28 -3.82 -2.87
N ILE A 71 2.95 -3.93 -2.74
CA ILE A 71 2.12 -4.84 -3.52
C ILE A 71 0.97 -4.08 -4.15
N ILE A 72 0.85 -4.15 -5.48
CA ILE A 72 -0.29 -3.68 -6.26
C ILE A 72 -1.09 -4.91 -6.70
N PHE A 73 -2.39 -4.92 -6.44
CA PHE A 73 -3.29 -5.93 -6.99
C PHE A 73 -3.95 -5.44 -8.27
N LEU A 74 -4.00 -6.33 -9.28
CA LEU A 74 -4.81 -6.18 -10.49
C LEU A 74 -6.00 -7.12 -10.37
N THR A 75 -7.22 -6.68 -10.74
CA THR A 75 -8.39 -7.55 -10.59
C THR A 75 -9.56 -7.18 -11.50
N ALA A 76 -10.27 -8.18 -11.99
CA ALA A 76 -11.57 -8.00 -12.61
C ALA A 76 -12.72 -7.85 -11.59
N LYS A 77 -12.48 -8.18 -10.32
CA LYS A 77 -13.48 -8.08 -9.26
C LYS A 77 -13.75 -6.61 -8.89
N SER A 78 -15.02 -6.23 -8.91
CA SER A 78 -15.46 -4.85 -8.71
C SER A 78 -16.25 -4.63 -7.41
N GLN A 79 -16.48 -5.67 -6.62
CA GLN A 79 -17.25 -5.53 -5.39
C GLN A 79 -16.40 -4.93 -4.28
N THR A 80 -17.00 -4.05 -3.49
CA THR A 80 -16.36 -3.41 -2.33
C THR A 80 -15.75 -4.43 -1.36
N LYS A 81 -16.37 -5.62 -1.23
CA LYS A 81 -15.86 -6.74 -0.43
C LYS A 81 -14.48 -7.20 -0.88
N ASP A 82 -14.27 -7.36 -2.18
CA ASP A 82 -13.03 -7.86 -2.74
C ASP A 82 -11.87 -6.86 -2.56
N VAL A 83 -12.17 -5.57 -2.67
CA VAL A 83 -11.20 -4.49 -2.42
C VAL A 83 -10.78 -4.47 -0.95
N LEU A 84 -11.76 -4.56 -0.03
CA LEU A 84 -11.49 -4.63 1.41
C LEU A 84 -10.65 -5.86 1.76
N GLU A 85 -10.94 -6.99 1.13
CA GLU A 85 -10.20 -8.24 1.28
C GLU A 85 -8.75 -8.08 0.80
N GLY A 86 -8.53 -7.48 -0.37
CA GLY A 86 -7.19 -7.21 -0.90
C GLY A 86 -6.32 -6.37 0.04
N PHE A 87 -6.88 -5.32 0.61
CA PHE A 87 -6.15 -4.50 1.60
C PHE A 87 -5.94 -5.23 2.93
N ASN A 88 -6.86 -6.12 3.33
CA ASN A 88 -6.67 -6.97 4.51
C ASN A 88 -5.53 -7.98 4.31
N HIS A 89 -5.31 -8.44 3.06
CA HIS A 89 -4.18 -9.29 2.69
C HIS A 89 -2.86 -8.54 2.49
N GLY A 90 -2.81 -7.24 2.83
CA GLY A 90 -1.57 -6.48 2.85
C GLY A 90 -1.21 -5.77 1.53
N GLY A 91 -2.13 -5.65 0.58
CA GLY A 91 -1.95 -4.81 -0.62
C GLY A 91 -1.71 -3.34 -0.26
N ASN A 92 -0.89 -2.67 -1.04
CA ASN A 92 -0.63 -1.24 -0.95
C ASN A 92 -1.52 -0.45 -1.90
N ASP A 93 -1.90 -1.07 -3.01
CA ASP A 93 -2.80 -0.48 -3.99
C ASP A 93 -3.62 -1.57 -4.69
N TYR A 94 -4.70 -1.14 -5.35
CA TYR A 94 -5.68 -2.04 -5.95
C TYR A 94 -6.22 -1.45 -7.26
N PHE A 95 -6.02 -2.16 -8.36
CA PHE A 95 -6.41 -1.74 -9.69
C PHE A 95 -7.51 -2.61 -10.27
N LYS A 96 -8.60 -1.97 -10.65
CA LYS A 96 -9.69 -2.65 -11.35
C LYS A 96 -9.36 -2.74 -12.84
N LYS A 97 -9.45 -3.94 -13.41
CA LYS A 97 -9.42 -4.18 -14.85
C LYS A 97 -10.78 -3.76 -15.48
N PRO A 98 -10.80 -3.08 -16.65
CA PRO A 98 -9.65 -2.56 -17.39
C PRO A 98 -9.09 -1.28 -16.78
N PHE A 99 -7.78 -1.09 -16.89
CA PHE A 99 -7.05 0.07 -16.35
C PHE A 99 -6.13 0.71 -17.42
N SER A 100 -5.74 1.96 -17.19
CA SER A 100 -4.74 2.64 -18.01
C SER A 100 -3.33 2.19 -17.61
N MET A 101 -2.49 1.91 -18.60
CA MET A 101 -1.08 1.58 -18.37
C MET A 101 -0.32 2.76 -17.76
N GLU A 102 -0.63 3.99 -18.19
CA GLU A 102 -0.06 5.21 -17.63
C GLU A 102 -0.37 5.33 -16.14
N GLU A 103 -1.60 5.04 -15.74
CA GLU A 103 -2.01 5.06 -14.33
C GLU A 103 -1.25 4.01 -13.51
N LEU A 104 -1.12 2.78 -14.03
CA LEU A 104 -0.34 1.72 -13.36
C LEU A 104 1.12 2.16 -13.16
N ILE A 105 1.74 2.72 -14.21
CA ILE A 105 3.13 3.18 -14.17
C ILE A 105 3.32 4.29 -13.14
N VAL A 106 2.44 5.30 -13.13
CA VAL A 106 2.49 6.39 -12.14
C VAL A 106 2.45 5.85 -10.71
N ARG A 107 1.60 4.86 -10.44
CA ARG A 107 1.49 4.26 -9.10
C ARG A 107 2.66 3.36 -8.74
N VAL A 108 3.21 2.62 -9.70
CA VAL A 108 4.46 1.86 -9.51
C VAL A 108 5.58 2.82 -9.10
N HIS A 109 5.76 3.93 -9.85
CA HIS A 109 6.72 4.96 -9.50
C HIS A 109 6.47 5.56 -8.12
N ALA A 110 5.24 5.93 -7.80
CA ALA A 110 4.88 6.51 -6.51
C ALA A 110 5.22 5.58 -5.32
N LEU A 111 5.05 4.27 -5.51
CA LEU A 111 5.39 3.26 -4.51
C LEU A 111 6.90 2.99 -4.40
N MET A 112 7.66 3.20 -5.47
CA MET A 112 9.12 2.96 -5.51
C MET A 112 9.96 4.20 -5.18
N HIS A 113 9.53 5.42 -5.59
CA HIS A 113 10.32 6.66 -5.43
C HIS A 113 10.45 7.19 -4.00
N ARG A 114 10.43 6.33 -3.06
CA ARG A 114 10.50 6.56 -1.62
C ARG A 114 11.83 7.11 -1.12
N ASN A 115 12.91 6.87 -1.84
CA ASN A 115 14.27 7.12 -1.37
C ASN A 115 14.83 8.52 -1.72
N THR A 116 14.10 9.36 -2.45
CA THR A 116 14.65 10.63 -2.96
C THR A 116 14.30 11.85 -2.13
N LEU A 117 13.35 11.78 -1.23
CA LEU A 117 13.14 12.84 -0.25
C LEU A 117 13.93 12.50 1.03
N LYS A 118 15.18 12.93 1.07
CA LYS A 118 15.98 13.07 2.32
C LYS A 118 15.33 14.15 3.20
N ILE A 119 14.15 13.86 3.72
CA ILE A 119 13.59 14.62 4.81
C ILE A 119 14.07 13.94 6.09
N ASP A 120 14.71 14.69 6.95
CA ASP A 120 15.35 14.25 8.20
C ASP A 120 14.31 13.86 9.28
N HIS A 121 13.25 13.13 8.87
CA HIS A 121 12.20 12.64 9.76
C HIS A 121 12.46 11.20 10.24
N LYS A 122 13.70 10.98 10.73
CA LYS A 122 14.08 9.62 11.18
C LYS A 122 13.24 9.14 12.36
N ASN A 123 12.95 9.99 13.32
CA ASN A 123 12.17 9.65 14.50
C ASN A 123 11.19 10.77 14.84
N ILE A 124 9.90 10.46 14.76
CA ILE A 124 8.79 11.36 15.03
C ILE A 124 8.08 10.89 16.29
N SER A 125 7.93 11.75 17.29
CA SER A 125 7.14 11.43 18.48
C SER A 125 5.66 11.70 18.23
N ILE A 126 4.84 10.67 18.43
CA ILE A 126 3.38 10.74 18.35
C ILE A 126 2.86 10.22 19.70
N GLY A 127 2.54 11.12 20.64
CA GLY A 127 2.28 10.75 22.03
C GLY A 127 3.45 9.97 22.61
N THR A 128 3.18 8.77 23.13
CA THR A 128 4.20 7.84 23.66
C THR A 128 4.87 6.97 22.59
N TYR A 129 4.44 7.05 21.33
CA TYR A 129 5.06 6.30 20.23
C TYR A 129 6.22 7.06 19.59
N THR A 130 7.22 6.29 19.15
CA THR A 130 8.24 6.76 18.21
C THR A 130 7.96 6.20 16.81
N PHE A 131 7.61 7.07 15.89
CA PHE A 131 7.38 6.72 14.49
C PHE A 131 8.64 7.00 13.67
N ASN A 132 9.23 5.96 13.09
CA ASN A 132 10.31 6.09 12.13
C ASN A 132 9.73 5.96 10.72
N TYR A 133 9.59 7.10 10.04
CA TYR A 133 9.01 7.16 8.69
C TYR A 133 9.85 6.38 7.67
N THR A 134 11.17 6.54 7.70
CA THR A 134 12.08 5.88 6.75
C THR A 134 12.10 4.36 6.91
N LYS A 135 12.14 3.89 8.16
CA LYS A 135 12.09 2.44 8.47
C LYS A 135 10.68 1.87 8.47
N GLN A 136 9.65 2.73 8.37
CA GLN A 136 8.23 2.33 8.49
C GLN A 136 7.94 1.56 9.77
N THR A 137 8.45 2.03 10.87
CA THR A 137 8.24 1.38 12.17
C THR A 137 7.55 2.32 13.14
N LEU A 138 6.69 1.75 13.96
CA LEU A 138 6.03 2.40 15.07
C LEU A 138 6.44 1.67 16.33
N GLN A 139 7.16 2.34 17.22
CA GLN A 139 7.67 1.78 18.47
C GLN A 139 6.91 2.34 19.66
N LEU A 140 6.48 1.46 20.55
CA LEU A 140 5.95 1.78 21.87
C LEU A 140 6.75 1.01 22.91
N LYS A 141 7.51 1.71 23.75
CA LYS A 141 8.45 1.08 24.71
C LYS A 141 9.43 0.14 23.98
N GLU A 142 9.43 -1.15 24.34
CA GLU A 142 10.26 -2.16 23.70
C GLU A 142 9.61 -2.85 22.49
N THR A 143 8.31 -2.60 22.26
CA THR A 143 7.57 -3.23 21.16
C THR A 143 7.66 -2.37 19.91
N THR A 144 8.15 -2.96 18.82
CA THR A 144 8.19 -2.32 17.50
C THR A 144 7.27 -3.05 16.53
N VAL A 145 6.40 -2.29 15.87
CA VAL A 145 5.48 -2.80 14.81
C VAL A 145 5.88 -2.18 13.48
N THR A 146 5.93 -3.01 12.45
CA THR A 146 6.18 -2.54 11.08
C THR A 146 4.89 -2.02 10.46
N LEU A 147 5.00 -0.91 9.75
CA LEU A 147 3.92 -0.34 8.95
C LEU A 147 4.11 -0.72 7.48
N THR A 148 3.02 -0.93 6.77
CA THR A 148 3.08 -0.94 5.31
C THR A 148 3.34 0.47 4.79
N TYR A 149 3.75 0.58 3.54
CA TYR A 149 4.00 1.89 2.91
C TYR A 149 2.83 2.85 3.08
N ARG A 150 1.61 2.42 2.72
CA ARG A 150 0.41 3.27 2.81
C ARG A 150 0.07 3.68 4.25
N GLU A 151 0.29 2.79 5.21
CA GLU A 151 0.12 3.12 6.63
C GLU A 151 1.11 4.19 7.06
N ALA A 152 2.39 4.08 6.67
CA ALA A 152 3.42 5.04 7.02
C ALA A 152 3.16 6.41 6.37
N GLU A 153 2.81 6.45 5.08
CA GLU A 153 2.45 7.67 4.36
C GLU A 153 1.25 8.37 5.00
N LEU A 154 0.16 7.62 5.23
CA LEU A 154 -1.04 8.17 5.81
C LEU A 154 -0.80 8.69 7.23
N LEU A 155 -0.06 7.94 8.05
CA LEU A 155 0.30 8.37 9.40
C LEU A 155 1.17 9.64 9.38
N PHE A 156 2.12 9.72 8.44
CA PHE A 156 2.97 10.90 8.29
C PHE A 156 2.16 12.15 7.93
N HIS A 157 1.23 12.06 6.97
CA HIS A 157 0.37 13.19 6.61
C HIS A 157 -0.60 13.58 7.73
N LEU A 158 -1.14 12.60 8.46
CA LEU A 158 -1.94 12.86 9.66
C LEU A 158 -1.12 13.60 10.72
N TYR A 159 0.14 13.20 10.93
CA TYR A 159 1.04 13.86 11.87
C TYR A 159 1.40 15.28 11.43
N GLN A 160 1.71 15.49 10.14
CA GLN A 160 1.99 16.84 9.61
C GLN A 160 0.82 17.81 9.85
N LYS A 161 -0.41 17.29 9.83
CA LYS A 161 -1.66 18.02 10.09
C LYS A 161 -2.27 17.67 11.46
N ARG A 162 -1.41 17.27 12.44
CA ARG A 162 -1.91 16.94 13.78
C ARG A 162 -2.70 18.07 14.37
N ASN A 163 -3.78 17.75 15.05
CA ASN A 163 -4.75 18.69 15.62
C ASN A 163 -5.48 19.59 14.60
N GLU A 164 -5.27 19.35 13.29
CA GLU A 164 -6.01 19.96 12.18
C GLU A 164 -6.74 18.89 11.37
N ILE A 165 -7.62 19.31 10.48
CA ILE A 165 -8.31 18.39 9.55
C ILE A 165 -7.39 18.10 8.38
N LEU A 166 -7.08 16.81 8.17
CA LEU A 166 -6.51 16.34 6.93
C LEU A 166 -7.66 16.07 5.96
N ASP A 167 -7.77 16.91 4.93
CA ASP A 167 -8.83 16.80 3.93
C ASP A 167 -8.78 15.46 3.20
N ARG A 168 -9.96 14.83 3.04
CA ARG A 168 -10.10 13.49 2.47
C ARG A 168 -9.71 13.46 1.00
N SER A 169 -10.24 14.38 0.20
CA SER A 169 -9.97 14.40 -1.25
C SER A 169 -8.52 14.74 -1.53
N PHE A 170 -7.95 15.68 -0.77
CA PHE A 170 -6.52 16.02 -0.88
C PHE A 170 -5.63 14.79 -0.68
N ILE A 171 -5.83 14.03 0.42
CA ILE A 171 -4.96 12.90 0.72
C ILE A 171 -5.23 11.70 -0.21
N LEU A 172 -6.46 11.51 -0.67
CA LEU A 172 -6.80 10.50 -1.66
C LEU A 172 -6.11 10.80 -3.00
N ASN A 173 -6.24 12.02 -3.51
CA ASN A 173 -5.54 12.42 -4.73
C ASN A 173 -4.03 12.28 -4.61
N LYS A 174 -3.47 12.65 -3.46
CA LYS A 174 -2.02 12.59 -3.22
C LYS A 174 -1.49 11.16 -3.15
N LEU A 175 -2.17 10.26 -2.45
CA LEU A 175 -1.68 8.91 -2.20
C LEU A 175 -2.26 7.87 -3.17
N TRP A 176 -3.47 8.07 -3.69
CA TRP A 176 -4.14 7.13 -4.59
C TRP A 176 -4.35 7.65 -6.02
N GLY A 177 -4.05 8.94 -6.26
CA GLY A 177 -4.14 9.56 -7.59
C GLY A 177 -5.54 10.09 -7.94
N ASN A 178 -6.58 9.62 -7.28
CA ASN A 178 -7.94 10.15 -7.39
C ASN A 178 -8.75 9.87 -6.12
N ASP A 179 -9.91 10.50 -5.97
CA ASP A 179 -10.79 10.40 -4.81
C ASP A 179 -12.06 9.58 -5.09
N ASP A 180 -11.96 8.60 -5.98
CA ASP A 180 -13.09 7.73 -6.29
C ASP A 180 -13.55 6.89 -5.09
N PHE A 181 -14.74 6.27 -5.24
CA PHE A 181 -15.37 5.49 -4.19
C PHE A 181 -14.47 4.34 -3.67
N PHE A 182 -13.69 3.70 -4.56
CA PHE A 182 -12.83 2.57 -4.19
C PHE A 182 -11.63 3.03 -3.38
N ASN A 183 -10.98 4.12 -3.79
CA ASN A 183 -9.87 4.70 -3.07
C ASN A 183 -10.32 5.25 -1.70
N ALA A 184 -11.51 5.83 -1.65
CA ALA A 184 -12.12 6.28 -0.41
C ALA A 184 -12.32 5.14 0.60
N ARG A 185 -12.80 3.97 0.16
CA ARG A 185 -12.94 2.77 0.99
C ARG A 185 -11.60 2.20 1.41
N SER A 186 -10.63 2.22 0.51
CA SER A 186 -9.25 1.81 0.82
C SER A 186 -8.67 2.63 1.96
N MET A 187 -8.81 3.95 1.91
CA MET A 187 -8.34 4.85 2.97
C MET A 187 -8.97 4.51 4.32
N ASP A 188 -10.28 4.20 4.37
CA ASP A 188 -10.97 3.83 5.61
C ASP A 188 -10.37 2.57 6.26
N VAL A 189 -9.92 1.61 5.44
CA VAL A 189 -9.21 0.41 5.93
C VAL A 189 -7.88 0.78 6.58
N PHE A 190 -7.09 1.65 5.94
CA PHE A 190 -5.80 2.08 6.51
C PHE A 190 -5.99 2.89 7.79
N ILE A 191 -7.00 3.75 7.86
CA ILE A 191 -7.38 4.46 9.09
C ILE A 191 -7.70 3.47 10.21
N SER A 192 -8.47 2.43 9.92
CA SER A 192 -8.84 1.40 10.91
C SER A 192 -7.61 0.62 11.39
N LYS A 193 -6.69 0.27 10.48
CA LYS A 193 -5.42 -0.38 10.83
C LYS A 193 -4.52 0.52 11.69
N LEU A 194 -4.41 1.80 11.37
CA LEU A 194 -3.64 2.76 12.14
C LEU A 194 -4.22 2.95 13.55
N ARG A 195 -5.55 3.07 13.67
CA ARG A 195 -6.22 3.13 15.00
C ARG A 195 -5.85 1.93 15.86
N LYS A 196 -5.90 0.72 15.28
CA LYS A 196 -5.52 -0.51 16.00
C LYS A 196 -4.04 -0.50 16.42
N LYS A 197 -3.15 0.01 15.60
CA LYS A 197 -1.71 0.07 15.91
C LYS A 197 -1.37 1.15 16.94
N LEU A 198 -2.18 2.20 17.03
CA LEU A 198 -1.99 3.33 17.96
C LEU A 198 -2.77 3.18 19.28
N GLN A 199 -3.50 2.10 19.49
CA GLN A 199 -4.38 1.88 20.65
C GLN A 199 -3.65 1.80 22.01
N GLY A 200 -2.32 1.67 22.00
CA GLY A 200 -1.51 1.61 23.23
C GLY A 200 -1.34 2.95 23.94
N ASP A 201 -1.74 4.06 23.32
CA ASP A 201 -1.80 5.38 23.96
C ASP A 201 -3.20 5.97 23.81
N ILE A 202 -3.91 6.10 24.93
CA ILE A 202 -5.29 6.59 24.99
C ILE A 202 -5.44 8.07 24.56
N ASN A 203 -4.35 8.83 24.63
CA ASN A 203 -4.33 10.25 24.23
C ASN A 203 -4.23 10.42 22.71
N ILE A 204 -3.91 9.34 21.95
CA ILE A 204 -3.83 9.39 20.50
C ILE A 204 -5.14 8.90 19.91
N GLN A 205 -5.76 9.76 19.11
CA GLN A 205 -7.01 9.40 18.43
C GLN A 205 -6.98 9.87 16.97
N ILE A 206 -7.43 9.00 16.06
CA ILE A 206 -7.75 9.40 14.68
C ILE A 206 -9.27 9.51 14.59
N VAL A 207 -9.79 10.74 14.61
CA VAL A 207 -11.23 10.99 14.55
C VAL A 207 -11.67 11.26 13.11
N ASN A 208 -12.87 10.81 12.75
CA ASN A 208 -13.49 11.12 11.47
C ASN A 208 -14.29 12.43 11.62
N ILE A 209 -13.99 13.41 10.77
CA ILE A 209 -14.76 14.66 10.65
C ILE A 209 -15.66 14.51 9.44
N ARG A 210 -16.94 14.22 9.69
CA ARG A 210 -17.92 13.88 8.67
C ARG A 210 -17.97 14.96 7.57
N GLY A 211 -17.83 14.52 6.31
CA GLY A 211 -17.83 15.40 5.14
C GLY A 211 -16.51 16.09 4.81
N PHE A 212 -15.51 16.04 5.72
CA PHE A 212 -14.24 16.76 5.53
C PHE A 212 -13.02 15.82 5.47
N GLY A 213 -12.88 14.89 6.39
CA GLY A 213 -11.72 14.04 6.41
C GLY A 213 -11.39 13.47 7.79
N TYR A 214 -10.11 13.41 8.13
CA TYR A 214 -9.63 12.84 9.38
C TYR A 214 -8.76 13.81 10.16
N LYS A 215 -8.76 13.67 11.48
CA LYS A 215 -7.93 14.47 12.39
C LYS A 215 -7.19 13.54 13.33
N LEU A 216 -5.87 13.66 13.39
CA LEU A 216 -5.04 13.04 14.41
C LEU A 216 -4.99 13.97 15.62
N ILE A 217 -5.39 13.48 16.76
CA ILE A 217 -5.26 14.13 18.07
C ILE A 217 -4.11 13.45 18.80
N CYS A 218 -3.10 14.20 19.22
CA CYS A 218 -1.96 13.72 20.01
C CYS A 218 -1.26 14.88 20.72
#